data_57728018ae43b1a6a121c909483ba3d4
#
_entry.id   57728018ae43b1a6a121c909483ba3d4
#
_cell.length_a   1.000
_cell.length_b   1.000
_cell.length_c   1.000
_cell.angle_alpha   90.00
_cell.angle_beta   90.00
_cell.angle_gamma   90.00
#
_symmetry.space_group_name_H-M   'P 1'
#
loop_
_entity.id
_entity.type
_entity.pdbx_description
1 polymer ?
#
loop_
_entity_poly.entity_id
_entity_poly.type
_entity_poly.pdbx_seq_one_letter_code
_entity_poly.pdbx_strand_id
1 'polypeptide(L)'
;MNKKTLWYYFILLFSFVFILIPLPASDLIIRVYFTDIVGTSCSLYYTTDTDGAFTESKCVTSAIDYTDMSVEFRLDGSLEKHITNLRLDFPQEEQLIGIKNITASSAGIIRKSYNPCEFFAEENIAFSNESSVTLVHPRNQVYILTGSTDPFIGLSASLINLSLIHI
;
A
#
# COMPACT_ATOMS: atom_id res chain seq x y z
N MET A 1 -13.62 -24.52 46.64
CA MET A 1 -12.88 -23.66 45.74
C MET A 1 -13.17 -22.22 46.12
N ASN A 2 -12.14 -21.39 46.38
CA ASN A 2 -12.32 -20.03 46.87
C ASN A 2 -12.88 -19.15 45.71
N LYS A 3 -13.80 -18.21 46.00
CA LYS A 3 -14.37 -17.30 44.99
C LYS A 3 -13.30 -16.54 44.17
N LYS A 4 -12.19 -16.20 44.80
CA LYS A 4 -11.03 -15.57 44.13
C LYS A 4 -10.40 -16.50 43.08
N THR A 5 -10.23 -17.77 43.40
CA THR A 5 -9.64 -18.76 42.47
C THR A 5 -10.56 -19.01 41.28
N LEU A 6 -11.85 -19.03 41.47
CA LEU A 6 -12.83 -19.16 40.37
C LEU A 6 -12.78 -17.96 39.42
N TRP A 7 -12.57 -16.75 39.93
CA TRP A 7 -12.44 -15.53 39.13
C TRP A 7 -11.17 -15.52 38.28
N TYR A 8 -10.06 -16.02 38.82
CA TYR A 8 -8.82 -16.15 38.04
C TYR A 8 -8.97 -17.13 36.86
N TYR A 9 -9.61 -18.28 37.10
CA TYR A 9 -9.88 -19.23 36.03
C TYR A 9 -10.82 -18.66 34.96
N PHE A 10 -11.81 -17.87 35.38
CA PHE A 10 -12.71 -17.21 34.43
C PHE A 10 -12.02 -16.19 33.59
N ILE A 11 -11.15 -15.33 34.15
CA ILE A 11 -10.36 -14.34 33.40
C ILE A 11 -9.41 -15.05 32.45
N LEU A 12 -8.74 -16.12 32.90
CA LEU A 12 -7.80 -16.86 32.08
C LEU A 12 -8.49 -17.58 30.92
N LEU A 13 -9.64 -18.18 31.16
CA LEU A 13 -10.46 -18.80 30.13
C LEU A 13 -10.98 -17.76 29.13
N PHE A 14 -11.44 -16.62 29.62
CA PHE A 14 -11.94 -15.52 28.77
C PHE A 14 -10.83 -14.94 27.91
N SER A 15 -9.65 -14.72 28.47
CA SER A 15 -8.46 -14.28 27.72
C SER A 15 -8.06 -15.29 26.65
N PHE A 16 -8.11 -16.59 26.98
CA PHE A 16 -7.79 -17.66 26.03
C PHE A 16 -8.80 -17.75 24.88
N VAL A 17 -10.09 -17.57 25.16
CA VAL A 17 -11.15 -17.53 24.14
C VAL A 17 -10.94 -16.32 23.21
N PHE A 18 -10.57 -15.16 23.74
CA PHE A 18 -10.28 -13.98 22.90
C PHE A 18 -9.06 -14.16 21.98
N ILE A 19 -8.05 -14.91 22.42
CA ILE A 19 -6.86 -15.23 21.60
C ILE A 19 -7.23 -16.21 20.47
N LEU A 20 -8.21 -17.07 20.69
CA LEU A 20 -8.64 -18.08 19.71
C LEU A 20 -9.68 -17.57 18.68
N ILE A 21 -10.28 -16.41 18.91
CA ILE A 21 -11.19 -15.83 17.91
C ILE A 21 -10.33 -15.24 16.79
N PRO A 22 -10.35 -15.81 15.56
CA PRO A 22 -9.67 -15.20 14.45
C PRO A 22 -10.29 -13.82 14.21
N LEU A 23 -9.51 -12.77 14.44
CA LEU A 23 -9.93 -11.43 14.05
C LEU A 23 -10.10 -11.43 12.53
N PRO A 24 -11.20 -10.88 12.00
CA PRO A 24 -11.37 -10.77 10.57
C PRO A 24 -10.16 -10.02 9.98
N ALA A 25 -9.65 -10.51 8.86
CA ALA A 25 -8.58 -9.82 8.15
C ALA A 25 -9.07 -8.39 7.88
N SER A 26 -8.33 -7.42 8.39
CA SER A 26 -8.65 -6.03 8.17
C SER A 26 -8.05 -5.58 6.84
N ASP A 27 -8.72 -4.68 6.13
CA ASP A 27 -8.22 -4.15 4.88
C ASP A 27 -6.78 -3.66 4.99
N LEU A 28 -5.99 -3.98 3.97
CA LEU A 28 -4.70 -3.36 3.74
C LEU A 28 -4.95 -2.03 3.02
N ILE A 29 -4.55 -0.94 3.64
CA ILE A 29 -4.70 0.39 3.09
C ILE A 29 -3.32 0.92 2.73
N ILE A 30 -3.13 1.21 1.45
CA ILE A 30 -1.94 1.89 0.92
C ILE A 30 -2.34 3.32 0.60
N ARG A 31 -1.68 4.30 1.21
CA ARG A 31 -1.92 5.71 0.95
C ARG A 31 -0.65 6.39 0.45
N VAL A 32 -0.78 7.08 -0.67
CA VAL A 32 0.28 7.88 -1.28
C VAL A 32 -0.05 9.35 -1.07
N TYR A 33 0.89 10.10 -0.49
CA TYR A 33 0.78 11.54 -0.28
C TYR A 33 1.64 12.27 -1.32
N PHE A 34 1.09 13.30 -1.89
CA PHE A 34 1.72 14.10 -2.91
C PHE A 34 2.11 15.48 -2.39
N THR A 35 3.12 16.10 -2.99
CA THR A 35 3.36 17.53 -2.88
C THR A 35 2.68 18.27 -4.01
N ASP A 36 2.57 17.62 -5.17
CA ASP A 36 1.90 18.15 -6.35
C ASP A 36 1.39 17.01 -7.23
N ILE A 37 0.16 17.11 -7.68
CA ILE A 37 -0.49 16.19 -8.62
C ILE A 37 -1.72 16.85 -9.24
N VAL A 38 -1.95 16.62 -10.52
CA VAL A 38 -3.15 17.04 -11.26
C VAL A 38 -3.84 15.79 -11.80
N GLY A 39 -5.16 15.81 -11.88
CA GLY A 39 -5.96 14.69 -12.41
C GLY A 39 -7.05 14.28 -11.42
N THR A 40 -7.84 13.28 -11.76
CA THR A 40 -9.01 12.89 -10.99
C THR A 40 -8.77 11.67 -10.09
N SER A 41 -7.94 10.75 -10.53
CA SER A 41 -7.73 9.46 -9.85
C SER A 41 -6.39 8.83 -10.21
N CYS A 42 -5.95 7.92 -9.35
CA CYS A 42 -4.88 6.96 -9.62
C CYS A 42 -5.44 5.55 -9.52
N SER A 43 -4.77 4.58 -10.16
CA SER A 43 -5.13 3.16 -10.08
C SER A 43 -3.97 2.34 -9.54
N LEU A 44 -4.28 1.39 -8.66
CA LEU A 44 -3.32 0.44 -8.13
C LEU A 44 -3.73 -0.96 -8.57
N TYR A 45 -2.92 -1.55 -9.44
CA TYR A 45 -3.03 -2.95 -9.82
C TYR A 45 -2.12 -3.80 -8.93
N TYR A 46 -2.51 -5.06 -8.72
CA TYR A 46 -1.68 -6.02 -8.00
C TYR A 46 -1.69 -7.39 -8.67
N THR A 47 -0.63 -8.16 -8.44
CA THR A 47 -0.56 -9.59 -8.80
C THR A 47 -0.41 -10.43 -7.54
N THR A 48 -0.77 -11.70 -7.63
CA THR A 48 -0.64 -12.66 -6.53
C THR A 48 0.20 -13.87 -6.97
N ASP A 49 0.63 -14.69 -6.02
CA ASP A 49 1.44 -15.90 -6.28
C ASP A 49 0.85 -16.85 -7.33
N THR A 50 -0.47 -16.83 -7.48
CA THR A 50 -1.19 -17.71 -8.40
C THR A 50 -1.38 -17.13 -9.80
N ASP A 51 -1.09 -15.84 -9.98
CA ASP A 51 -1.39 -15.14 -11.23
C ASP A 51 -0.45 -13.94 -11.37
N GLY A 52 0.53 -14.06 -12.24
CA GLY A 52 1.55 -13.04 -12.50
C GLY A 52 1.09 -11.90 -13.42
N ALA A 53 -0.18 -11.87 -13.86
CA ALA A 53 -0.68 -10.86 -14.78
C ALA A 53 -1.48 -9.77 -14.05
N PHE A 54 -1.28 -8.52 -14.45
CA PHE A 54 -2.15 -7.41 -14.05
C PHE A 54 -3.45 -7.45 -14.87
N THR A 55 -4.58 -7.46 -14.18
CA THR A 55 -5.92 -7.52 -14.79
C THR A 55 -6.85 -6.50 -14.16
N GLU A 56 -7.89 -6.10 -14.87
CA GLU A 56 -8.91 -5.18 -14.35
C GLU A 56 -9.61 -5.68 -13.07
N SER A 57 -9.71 -7.00 -12.90
CA SER A 57 -10.28 -7.59 -11.69
C SER A 57 -9.37 -7.46 -10.46
N LYS A 58 -8.11 -7.10 -10.65
CA LYS A 58 -7.10 -6.87 -9.62
C LYS A 58 -6.61 -5.42 -9.65
N CYS A 59 -7.54 -4.51 -9.80
CA CYS A 59 -7.33 -3.08 -9.84
C CYS A 59 -8.21 -2.37 -8.83
N VAL A 60 -7.64 -1.41 -8.12
CA VAL A 60 -8.36 -0.46 -7.27
C VAL A 60 -8.11 0.94 -7.80
N THR A 61 -9.14 1.60 -8.30
CA THR A 61 -9.07 3.00 -8.70
C THR A 61 -9.62 3.87 -7.58
N SER A 62 -8.89 4.91 -7.21
CA SER A 62 -9.26 5.82 -6.14
C SER A 62 -9.09 7.27 -6.59
N ALA A 63 -10.05 8.11 -6.20
CA ALA A 63 -10.00 9.54 -6.45
C ALA A 63 -8.88 10.20 -5.62
N ILE A 64 -8.29 11.25 -6.18
CA ILE A 64 -7.32 12.08 -5.47
C ILE A 64 -8.09 12.96 -4.49
N ASP A 65 -7.73 12.88 -3.21
CA ASP A 65 -8.20 13.81 -2.19
C ASP A 65 -7.29 15.04 -2.18
N TYR A 66 -7.79 16.14 -2.70
CA TYR A 66 -7.07 17.41 -2.75
C TYR A 66 -7.01 18.14 -1.39
N THR A 67 -7.74 17.67 -0.38
CA THR A 67 -7.71 18.27 0.97
C THR A 67 -6.38 17.97 1.67
N ASP A 68 -5.93 16.73 1.56
CA ASP A 68 -4.65 16.28 2.13
C ASP A 68 -3.63 15.87 1.07
N MET A 69 -3.95 16.09 -0.21
CA MET A 69 -3.10 15.73 -1.36
C MET A 69 -2.71 14.26 -1.33
N SER A 70 -3.70 13.37 -1.26
CA SER A 70 -3.45 11.94 -1.17
C SER A 70 -4.38 11.10 -2.02
N VAL A 71 -3.99 9.85 -2.24
CA VAL A 71 -4.84 8.79 -2.77
C VAL A 71 -4.77 7.58 -1.84
N GLU A 72 -5.92 6.96 -1.58
CA GLU A 72 -6.03 5.81 -0.68
C GLU A 72 -6.55 4.59 -1.43
N PHE A 73 -5.76 3.52 -1.46
CA PHE A 73 -6.13 2.23 -2.05
C PHE A 73 -6.44 1.24 -0.94
N ARG A 74 -7.63 0.62 -1.01
CA ARG A 74 -8.08 -0.43 -0.08
C ARG A 74 -8.05 -1.78 -0.76
N LEU A 75 -7.23 -2.67 -0.24
CA LEU A 75 -7.10 -4.05 -0.67
C LEU A 75 -7.65 -4.97 0.43
N ASP A 76 -8.20 -6.11 0.03
CA ASP A 76 -8.59 -7.14 0.99
C ASP A 76 -7.36 -7.58 1.80
N GLY A 77 -7.42 -7.49 3.11
CA GLY A 77 -6.29 -7.81 3.99
C GLY A 77 -5.85 -9.28 3.91
N SER A 78 -6.72 -10.18 3.43
CA SER A 78 -6.34 -11.57 3.16
C SER A 78 -5.30 -11.70 2.03
N LEU A 79 -5.23 -10.70 1.16
CA LEU A 79 -4.29 -10.66 0.03
C LEU A 79 -2.87 -10.24 0.42
N GLU A 80 -2.69 -9.61 1.59
CA GLU A 80 -1.41 -9.01 2.00
C GLU A 80 -0.21 -9.95 1.84
N LYS A 81 -0.38 -11.22 2.18
CA LYS A 81 0.68 -12.23 2.12
C LYS A 81 0.89 -12.82 0.71
N HIS A 82 -0.01 -12.54 -0.20
CA HIS A 82 -0.05 -13.15 -1.52
C HIS A 82 0.29 -12.17 -2.64
N ILE A 83 0.36 -10.88 -2.33
CA ILE A 83 0.71 -9.86 -3.32
C ILE A 83 2.20 -10.02 -3.68
N THR A 84 2.49 -10.17 -4.96
CA THR A 84 3.86 -10.34 -5.48
C THR A 84 4.38 -9.10 -6.19
N ASN A 85 3.52 -8.37 -6.88
CA ASN A 85 3.88 -7.11 -7.51
C ASN A 85 2.73 -6.12 -7.39
N LEU A 86 3.08 -4.84 -7.47
CA LEU A 86 2.17 -3.72 -7.55
C LEU A 86 2.49 -2.90 -8.79
N ARG A 87 1.47 -2.27 -9.37
CA ARG A 87 1.61 -1.31 -10.44
C ARG A 87 0.76 -0.09 -10.09
N LEU A 88 1.40 1.06 -9.99
CA LEU A 88 0.75 2.34 -9.73
C LEU A 88 0.62 3.11 -11.03
N ASP A 89 -0.60 3.35 -11.46
CA ASP A 89 -0.95 4.11 -12.64
C ASP A 89 -1.34 5.53 -12.22
N PHE A 90 -0.74 6.51 -12.90
CA PHE A 90 -0.97 7.93 -12.67
C PHE A 90 -1.99 8.50 -13.67
N PRO A 91 -2.54 9.69 -13.40
CA PRO A 91 -3.36 10.38 -14.40
C PRO A 91 -2.61 10.56 -15.72
N GLN A 92 -3.34 10.41 -16.83
CA GLN A 92 -2.77 10.51 -18.20
C GLN A 92 -2.58 11.97 -18.62
N GLU A 93 -1.74 12.66 -17.89
CA GLU A 93 -1.40 14.07 -18.10
C GLU A 93 0.10 14.26 -18.04
N GLU A 94 0.61 15.17 -18.90
CA GLU A 94 2.02 15.60 -18.79
C GLU A 94 2.18 16.48 -17.57
N GLN A 95 2.80 15.94 -16.52
CA GLN A 95 2.98 16.66 -15.28
C GLN A 95 4.21 16.17 -14.49
N LEU A 96 4.62 16.97 -13.54
CA LEU A 96 5.62 16.60 -12.55
C LEU A 96 4.91 16.31 -11.22
N ILE A 97 4.81 15.03 -10.86
CA ILE A 97 4.17 14.57 -9.63
C ILE A 97 5.23 14.50 -8.53
N GLY A 98 5.04 15.24 -7.45
CA GLY A 98 5.92 15.16 -6.28
C GLY A 98 5.35 14.17 -5.26
N ILE A 99 6.14 13.17 -4.84
CA ILE A 99 5.77 12.22 -3.80
C ILE A 99 6.33 12.67 -2.45
N LYS A 100 5.44 12.87 -1.48
CA LYS A 100 5.80 13.31 -0.13
C LYS A 100 6.02 12.15 0.83
N ASN A 101 5.15 11.16 0.81
CA ASN A 101 5.19 10.01 1.71
C ASN A 101 4.31 8.87 1.19
N ILE A 102 4.58 7.64 1.61
CA ILE A 102 3.75 6.48 1.34
C ILE A 102 3.55 5.76 2.67
N THR A 103 2.32 5.37 2.97
CA THR A 103 2.02 4.60 4.18
C THR A 103 1.27 3.33 3.84
N ALA A 104 1.55 2.28 4.61
CA ALA A 104 0.74 1.07 4.61
C ALA A 104 0.15 0.89 6.01
N SER A 105 -1.14 0.66 6.08
CA SER A 105 -1.89 0.50 7.32
C SER A 105 -2.85 -0.68 7.24
N SER A 106 -3.19 -1.22 8.40
CA SER A 106 -4.19 -2.27 8.56
C SER A 106 -4.95 -2.02 9.85
N ALA A 107 -6.25 -2.26 9.88
CA ALA A 107 -7.14 -1.98 11.03
C ALA A 107 -7.06 -0.52 11.53
N GLY A 108 -6.82 0.44 10.64
CA GLY A 108 -6.66 1.85 11.01
C GLY A 108 -5.34 2.20 11.70
N ILE A 109 -4.43 1.25 11.82
CA ILE A 109 -3.10 1.45 12.41
C ILE A 109 -2.07 1.54 11.28
N ILE A 110 -1.30 2.63 11.22
CA ILE A 110 -0.16 2.73 10.30
C ILE A 110 0.87 1.69 10.71
N ARG A 111 1.12 0.72 9.84
CA ARG A 111 2.09 -0.36 10.04
C ARG A 111 3.48 0.07 9.58
N LYS A 112 3.54 0.80 8.47
CA LYS A 112 4.80 1.23 7.87
C LYS A 112 4.63 2.57 7.15
N SER A 113 5.64 3.41 7.27
CA SER A 113 5.80 4.64 6.49
C SER A 113 7.09 4.51 5.70
N TYR A 114 7.02 4.79 4.42
CA TYR A 114 8.14 4.62 3.50
C TYR A 114 8.68 5.98 3.10
N ASN A 115 10.00 6.11 3.14
CA ASN A 115 10.66 7.21 2.47
C ASN A 115 10.47 7.04 0.94
N PRO A 116 9.98 8.04 0.21
CA PRO A 116 9.78 7.93 -1.23
C PRO A 116 11.06 7.53 -1.98
N CYS A 117 12.23 8.04 -1.59
CA CYS A 117 13.51 7.72 -2.23
C CYS A 117 13.89 6.24 -2.07
N GLU A 118 13.54 5.62 -0.94
CA GLU A 118 13.75 4.20 -0.72
C GLU A 118 12.69 3.38 -1.45
N PHE A 119 11.45 3.87 -1.47
CA PHE A 119 10.34 3.18 -2.10
C PHE A 119 10.51 3.09 -3.62
N PHE A 120 10.95 4.17 -4.26
CA PHE A 120 11.22 4.25 -5.69
C PHE A 120 12.72 4.09 -6.04
N ALA A 121 13.49 3.40 -5.19
CA ALA A 121 14.85 3.05 -5.53
C ALA A 121 14.88 2.06 -6.71
N GLU A 122 15.92 2.09 -7.52
CA GLU A 122 16.05 1.30 -8.76
C GLU A 122 15.84 -0.20 -8.52
N GLU A 123 16.36 -0.72 -7.41
CA GLU A 123 16.21 -2.14 -7.03
C GLU A 123 14.77 -2.56 -6.71
N ASN A 124 13.90 -1.59 -6.46
CA ASN A 124 12.50 -1.82 -6.11
C ASN A 124 11.56 -1.66 -7.31
N ILE A 125 12.03 -1.04 -8.37
CA ILE A 125 11.25 -0.86 -9.60
C ILE A 125 11.42 -2.10 -10.45
N ALA A 126 10.33 -2.85 -10.61
CA ALA A 126 10.32 -4.05 -11.43
C ALA A 126 10.20 -3.73 -12.93
N PHE A 127 9.43 -2.69 -13.26
CA PHE A 127 9.21 -2.20 -14.62
C PHE A 127 8.52 -0.84 -14.60
N SER A 128 8.60 -0.12 -15.71
CA SER A 128 7.88 1.15 -15.89
C SER A 128 7.58 1.35 -17.39
N ASN A 129 6.63 2.23 -17.67
CA ASN A 129 6.48 2.73 -19.03
C ASN A 129 7.50 3.85 -19.27
N GLU A 130 8.71 3.49 -19.69
CA GLU A 130 9.83 4.42 -19.86
C GLU A 130 9.52 5.56 -20.83
N SER A 131 8.60 5.37 -21.78
CA SER A 131 8.16 6.42 -22.70
C SER A 131 7.24 7.45 -22.03
N SER A 132 6.69 7.15 -20.86
CA SER A 132 5.68 7.98 -20.20
C SER A 132 6.00 8.27 -18.73
N VAL A 133 7.09 7.74 -18.19
CA VAL A 133 7.48 7.96 -16.79
C VAL A 133 8.99 8.14 -16.69
N THR A 134 9.41 9.22 -16.06
CA THR A 134 10.82 9.44 -15.69
C THR A 134 10.90 9.80 -14.22
N LEU A 135 11.69 9.06 -13.45
CA LEU A 135 11.97 9.34 -12.05
C LEU A 135 13.10 10.36 -11.91
N VAL A 136 12.90 11.35 -11.09
CA VAL A 136 13.86 12.40 -10.77
C VAL A 136 14.01 12.51 -9.26
N HIS A 137 15.25 12.41 -8.75
CA HIS A 137 15.57 12.41 -7.32
C HIS A 137 16.39 13.65 -6.89
N PRO A 138 15.86 14.87 -7.00
CA PRO A 138 16.60 16.04 -6.55
C PRO A 138 16.54 16.15 -5.02
N ARG A 139 17.67 16.26 -4.34
CA ARG A 139 17.78 16.59 -2.92
C ARG A 139 16.95 15.67 -2.00
N ASN A 140 16.98 14.36 -2.22
CA ASN A 140 16.23 13.36 -1.45
C ASN A 140 14.69 13.51 -1.55
N GLN A 141 14.20 14.08 -2.63
CA GLN A 141 12.77 14.08 -2.98
C GLN A 141 12.57 13.26 -4.24
N VAL A 142 11.41 12.64 -4.37
CA VAL A 142 11.05 11.89 -5.58
C VAL A 142 10.03 12.69 -6.36
N TYR A 143 10.35 12.92 -7.61
CA TYR A 143 9.43 13.45 -8.59
C TYR A 143 9.29 12.45 -9.73
N ILE A 144 8.07 12.33 -10.21
CA ILE A 144 7.70 11.47 -11.32
C ILE A 144 7.24 12.39 -12.43
N LEU A 145 8.01 12.46 -13.51
CA LEU A 145 7.57 13.12 -14.73
C LEU A 145 6.72 12.14 -15.52
N THR A 146 5.44 12.43 -15.68
CA THR A 146 4.51 11.60 -16.45
C THR A 146 4.28 12.17 -17.83
N GLY A 147 4.11 11.29 -18.82
CA GLY A 147 3.58 11.61 -20.14
C GLY A 147 2.07 11.42 -20.22
N SER A 148 1.49 11.74 -21.36
CA SER A 148 0.06 11.61 -21.59
C SER A 148 -0.42 10.19 -21.96
N THR A 149 0.51 9.22 -22.09
CA THR A 149 0.20 7.88 -22.58
C THR A 149 0.51 6.84 -21.53
N ASP A 150 -0.52 6.37 -20.83
CA ASP A 150 -0.48 5.26 -19.87
C ASP A 150 0.74 5.30 -18.91
N PRO A 151 0.89 6.36 -18.08
CA PRO A 151 2.02 6.48 -17.18
C PRO A 151 1.86 5.55 -15.98
N PHE A 152 2.77 4.57 -15.81
CA PHE A 152 2.77 3.67 -14.68
C PHE A 152 4.15 3.28 -14.19
N ILE A 153 4.24 2.85 -12.94
CA ILE A 153 5.43 2.24 -12.32
C ILE A 153 5.02 0.93 -11.66
N GLY A 154 5.72 -0.14 -12.03
CA GLY A 154 5.63 -1.45 -11.39
C GLY A 154 6.66 -1.59 -10.28
N LEU A 155 6.22 -2.08 -9.13
CA LEU A 155 7.01 -2.21 -7.90
C LEU A 155 7.01 -3.67 -7.44
N SER A 156 8.13 -4.15 -6.92
CA SER A 156 8.20 -5.45 -6.25
C SER A 156 7.47 -5.39 -4.91
N ALA A 157 6.58 -6.35 -4.65
CA ALA A 157 5.84 -6.40 -3.38
C ALA A 157 6.71 -6.75 -2.17
N SER A 158 7.95 -7.16 -2.35
CA SER A 158 8.91 -7.32 -1.26
C SER A 158 9.04 -6.03 -0.42
N LEU A 159 8.77 -4.87 -1.02
CA LEU A 159 8.67 -3.58 -0.35
C LEU A 159 7.54 -3.50 0.68
N ILE A 160 6.39 -4.11 0.37
CA ILE A 160 5.16 -4.00 1.17
C ILE A 160 4.99 -5.23 2.07
N ASN A 161 6.02 -6.04 2.23
CA ASN A 161 5.97 -7.19 3.12
C ASN A 161 5.78 -6.73 4.58
N LEU A 162 4.53 -6.52 4.97
CA LEU A 162 4.12 -6.14 6.32
C LEU A 162 4.26 -7.32 7.31
N SER A 163 4.55 -8.52 6.83
CA SER A 163 4.65 -9.74 7.65
C SER A 163 5.83 -9.74 8.62
N LEU A 164 6.76 -8.79 8.51
CA LEU A 164 7.90 -8.66 9.42
C LEU A 164 7.58 -7.92 10.73
N ILE A 165 6.33 -7.49 10.93
CA ILE A 165 5.89 -6.92 12.21
C ILE A 165 5.09 -7.98 12.97
N HIS A 166 5.75 -9.08 13.32
CA HIS A 166 5.29 -9.91 14.41
C HIS A 166 5.65 -9.21 15.73
N ILE A 167 4.63 -8.67 16.40
CA ILE A 167 4.69 -8.35 17.83
C ILE A 167 4.55 -9.65 18.60
#